data_b7e058752d2e51c4c0c0e9fab2c308fd
#
_entry.id   b7e058752d2e51c4c0c0e9fab2c308fd
#
_cell.length_a   1.000
_cell.length_b   1.000
_cell.length_c   1.000
_cell.angle_alpha   90.00
_cell.angle_beta   90.00
_cell.angle_gamma   90.00
#
_symmetry.space_group_name_H-M   'P 1'
#
loop_
_entity.id
_entity.type
_entity.pdbx_description
1 polymer ?
#
loop_
_entity_poly.entity_id
_entity_poly.type
_entity_poly.pdbx_seq_one_letter_code
_entity_poly.pdbx_strand_id
1 'polypeptide(L)'
;MLSVEYLKELYPLVYNKGIMCGSFAPDEWDGIILELSERISKYLELNPNPQFAVDQIKEKYGGLRFYINCIDDEIEGYIREAELAVDEIERRLKLL
;
A
#
# COMPACT_ATOMS: atom_id res chain seq x y z
N MET A 1 -4.82 6.90 8.33
CA MET A 1 -4.14 5.65 7.91
C MET A 1 -4.10 4.68 9.08
N LEU A 2 -4.28 3.41 8.80
CA LEU A 2 -4.18 2.36 9.79
C LEU A 2 -2.76 2.30 10.37
N SER A 3 -2.65 1.84 11.62
CA SER A 3 -1.33 1.74 12.26
C SER A 3 -0.46 0.66 11.61
N VAL A 4 0.85 0.86 11.68
CA VAL A 4 1.81 -0.13 11.17
C VAL A 4 1.65 -1.45 11.90
N GLU A 5 1.41 -1.41 13.22
CA GLU A 5 1.21 -2.61 14.03
C GLU A 5 0.02 -3.42 13.56
N TYR A 6 -1.08 -2.76 13.24
CA TYR A 6 -2.29 -3.44 12.73
C TYR A 6 -2.03 -4.06 11.35
N LEU A 7 -1.39 -3.29 10.46
CA LEU A 7 -1.04 -3.79 9.13
C LEU A 7 -0.10 -4.99 9.20
N LYS A 8 0.87 -4.95 10.12
CA LYS A 8 1.82 -6.05 10.33
C LYS A 8 1.10 -7.29 10.85
N GLU A 9 0.13 -7.11 11.73
CA GLU A 9 -0.65 -8.23 12.28
C GLU A 9 -1.45 -8.93 11.18
N LEU A 10 -2.09 -8.15 10.29
CA LEU A 10 -2.89 -8.70 9.21
C LEU A 10 -2.04 -9.28 8.08
N TYR A 11 -0.96 -8.59 7.71
CA TYR A 11 -0.15 -8.93 6.53
C TYR A 11 1.34 -8.94 6.88
N PRO A 12 1.79 -9.93 7.69
CA PRO A 12 3.19 -9.97 8.14
C PRO A 12 4.21 -10.11 7.00
N LEU A 13 3.86 -10.76 5.89
CA LEU A 13 4.77 -10.87 4.75
C LEU A 13 5.06 -9.51 4.10
N VAL A 14 4.10 -8.59 4.19
CA VAL A 14 4.22 -7.25 3.61
C VAL A 14 4.91 -6.30 4.59
N TYR A 15 4.49 -6.32 5.85
CA TYR A 15 4.89 -5.32 6.85
C TYR A 15 5.81 -5.88 7.93
N ASN A 16 6.45 -7.03 7.69
CA ASN A 16 7.34 -7.66 8.68
C ASN A 16 8.45 -6.71 9.17
N LYS A 17 8.92 -5.85 8.28
CA LYS A 17 9.96 -4.87 8.61
C LYS A 17 9.38 -3.50 8.97
N GLY A 18 8.06 -3.42 9.18
CA GLY A 18 7.37 -2.16 9.40
C GLY A 18 7.29 -1.35 8.10
N ILE A 19 7.26 -0.03 8.23
CA ILE A 19 7.37 0.90 7.10
C ILE A 19 8.61 1.73 7.36
N MET A 20 9.55 1.74 6.40
CA MET A 20 10.90 2.26 6.61
C MET A 20 10.95 3.76 6.85
N CYS A 21 10.03 4.52 6.25
CA CYS A 21 9.98 5.98 6.40
C CYS A 21 8.66 6.39 7.01
N GLY A 22 8.64 7.58 7.62
CA GLY A 22 7.41 8.16 8.15
C GLY A 22 6.33 8.21 7.07
N SER A 23 5.12 7.77 7.40
CA SER A 23 4.05 7.60 6.44
C SER A 23 2.76 8.22 6.94
N PHE A 24 1.97 8.75 6.00
CA PHE A 24 0.64 9.27 6.27
C PHE A 24 -0.23 9.16 5.02
N ALA A 25 -1.46 8.73 5.21
CA ALA A 25 -2.47 8.73 4.16
C ALA A 25 -3.84 8.99 4.79
N PRO A 26 -4.76 9.66 4.05
CA PRO A 26 -6.11 9.89 4.56
C PRO A 26 -6.83 8.59 4.90
N ASP A 27 -7.68 8.62 5.91
CA ASP A 27 -8.43 7.44 6.36
C ASP A 27 -9.37 6.90 5.27
N GLU A 28 -9.81 7.74 4.35
CA GLU A 28 -10.65 7.33 3.22
C GLU A 28 -9.98 6.31 2.32
N TRP A 29 -8.65 6.21 2.39
CA TRP A 29 -7.88 5.27 1.57
C TRP A 29 -7.60 3.94 2.28
N ASP A 30 -8.02 3.78 3.52
CA ASP A 30 -7.71 2.59 4.32
C ASP A 30 -8.13 1.29 3.62
N GLY A 31 -9.33 1.27 3.03
CA GLY A 31 -9.81 0.09 2.32
C GLY A 31 -8.95 -0.28 1.12
N ILE A 32 -8.47 0.74 0.38
CA ILE A 32 -7.60 0.54 -0.77
C ILE A 32 -6.24 0.01 -0.32
N ILE A 33 -5.69 0.57 0.76
CA ILE A 33 -4.40 0.13 1.30
C ILE A 33 -4.51 -1.32 1.79
N LEU A 34 -5.61 -1.68 2.45
CA LEU A 34 -5.83 -3.05 2.91
C LEU A 34 -5.92 -4.03 1.73
N GLU A 35 -6.68 -3.68 0.69
CA GLU A 35 -6.82 -4.53 -0.48
C GLU A 35 -5.50 -4.71 -1.20
N LEU A 36 -4.74 -3.63 -1.37
CA LEU A 36 -3.40 -3.70 -1.95
C LEU A 36 -2.49 -4.61 -1.12
N SER A 37 -2.51 -4.43 0.20
CA SER A 37 -1.69 -5.24 1.11
C SER A 37 -2.05 -6.72 1.02
N GLU A 38 -3.34 -7.04 0.92
CA GLU A 38 -3.79 -8.42 0.76
C GLU A 38 -3.28 -9.03 -0.55
N ARG A 39 -3.37 -8.28 -1.64
CA ARG A 39 -2.89 -8.75 -2.95
C ARG A 39 -1.39 -9.01 -2.94
N ILE A 40 -0.62 -8.09 -2.35
CA ILE A 40 0.83 -8.27 -2.21
C ILE A 40 1.13 -9.48 -1.34
N SER A 41 0.41 -9.63 -0.22
CA SER A 41 0.61 -10.74 0.70
C SER A 41 0.40 -12.09 0.00
N LYS A 42 -0.69 -12.22 -0.76
CA LYS A 42 -0.98 -13.45 -1.50
C LYS A 42 0.09 -13.76 -2.54
N TYR A 43 0.56 -12.73 -3.23
CA TYR A 43 1.64 -12.88 -4.20
C TYR A 43 2.92 -13.36 -3.52
N LEU A 44 3.27 -12.79 -2.38
CA LEU A 44 4.48 -13.17 -1.63
C LEU A 44 4.39 -14.57 -1.02
N GLU A 45 3.18 -15.07 -0.76
CA GLU A 45 3.01 -16.47 -0.35
C GLU A 45 3.47 -17.44 -1.44
N LEU A 46 3.21 -17.09 -2.70
CA LEU A 46 3.59 -17.91 -3.86
C LEU A 46 4.96 -17.58 -4.40
N ASN A 47 5.45 -16.38 -4.13
CA ASN A 47 6.74 -15.87 -4.59
C ASN A 47 7.48 -15.26 -3.41
N PRO A 48 7.99 -16.08 -2.48
CA PRO A 48 8.61 -15.57 -1.26
C PRO A 48 9.76 -14.63 -1.51
N ASN A 49 9.76 -13.50 -0.79
CA ASN A 49 10.85 -12.54 -0.81
C ASN A 49 11.09 -12.06 0.62
N PRO A 50 12.00 -12.73 1.36
CA PRO A 50 12.26 -12.35 2.76
C PRO A 50 12.87 -10.97 2.93
N GLN A 51 13.37 -10.37 1.86
CA GLN A 51 13.91 -9.01 1.88
C GLN A 51 12.88 -7.94 1.59
N PHE A 52 11.66 -8.34 1.21
CA PHE A 52 10.60 -7.37 0.87
C PHE A 52 10.31 -6.43 2.04
N ALA A 53 10.17 -5.15 1.72
CA ALA A 53 9.74 -4.15 2.69
C ALA A 53 8.98 -3.03 2.00
N VAL A 54 8.07 -2.41 2.73
CA VAL A 54 7.41 -1.19 2.30
C VAL A 54 8.26 -0.02 2.77
N ASP A 55 8.67 0.82 1.84
CA ASP A 55 9.52 1.97 2.16
C ASP A 55 8.71 3.15 2.71
N GLN A 56 7.60 3.48 2.06
CA GLN A 56 6.80 4.62 2.48
C GLN A 56 5.41 4.57 1.84
N ILE A 57 4.41 4.99 2.61
CA ILE A 57 3.04 5.22 2.12
C ILE A 57 2.74 6.67 2.39
N LYS A 58 2.39 7.44 1.36
CA LYS A 58 2.09 8.86 1.57
C LYS A 58 1.12 9.41 0.53
N GLU A 59 0.55 10.56 0.87
CA GLU A 59 -0.23 11.37 -0.05
C GLU A 59 0.70 12.39 -0.70
N LYS A 60 0.56 12.57 -2.01
CA LYS A 60 1.28 13.60 -2.74
C LYS A 60 0.37 14.13 -3.84
N TYR A 61 0.06 15.43 -3.76
CA TYR A 61 -0.83 16.11 -4.71
C TYR A 61 -2.19 15.43 -4.86
N GLY A 62 -2.73 14.92 -3.75
CA GLY A 62 -4.03 14.24 -3.75
C GLY A 62 -3.97 12.79 -4.21
N GLY A 63 -2.80 12.25 -4.51
CA GLY A 63 -2.62 10.88 -4.98
C GLY A 63 -1.84 10.01 -4.02
N LEU A 64 -2.09 8.72 -4.09
CA LEU A 64 -1.36 7.74 -3.30
C LEU A 64 0.04 7.52 -3.87
N ARG A 65 1.02 7.48 -2.98
CA ARG A 65 2.37 6.99 -3.28
C ARG A 65 2.66 5.84 -2.34
N PHE A 66 2.90 4.67 -2.91
CA PHE A 66 3.20 3.45 -2.17
C PHE A 66 4.53 2.92 -2.69
N TYR A 67 5.59 3.12 -1.90
CA TYR A 67 6.96 2.77 -2.31
C TYR A 67 7.40 1.47 -1.65
N ILE A 68 8.02 0.61 -2.43
CA ILE A 68 8.58 -0.66 -1.96
C ILE A 68 10.08 -0.70 -2.27
N ASN A 69 10.78 -1.62 -1.62
CA ASN A 69 12.26 -1.69 -1.69
C ASN A 69 12.80 -2.58 -2.82
N CYS A 70 11.95 -3.03 -3.74
CA CYS A 70 12.37 -3.91 -4.82
C CYS A 70 11.67 -3.55 -6.12
N ILE A 71 12.15 -4.14 -7.20
CA ILE A 71 11.51 -4.04 -8.52
C ILE A 71 10.80 -5.37 -8.79
N ASP A 72 9.47 -5.32 -8.89
CA ASP A 72 8.63 -6.49 -9.16
C ASP A 72 7.42 -6.02 -9.95
N ASP A 73 7.33 -6.42 -11.20
CA ASP A 73 6.31 -5.93 -12.12
C ASP A 73 4.89 -6.26 -11.68
N GLU A 74 4.68 -7.43 -11.04
CA GLU A 74 3.36 -7.80 -10.53
C GLU A 74 2.93 -6.88 -9.41
N ILE A 75 3.80 -6.68 -8.44
CA ILE A 75 3.51 -5.80 -7.30
C ILE A 75 3.33 -4.37 -7.77
N GLU A 76 4.18 -3.89 -8.69
CA GLU A 76 4.05 -2.56 -9.28
C GLU A 76 2.69 -2.39 -9.98
N GLY A 77 2.19 -3.44 -10.63
CA GLY A 77 0.86 -3.44 -11.23
C GLY A 77 -0.25 -3.28 -10.20
N TYR A 78 -0.15 -3.99 -9.08
CA TYR A 78 -1.12 -3.85 -7.98
C TYR A 78 -1.10 -2.44 -7.40
N ILE A 79 0.10 -1.89 -7.23
CA ILE A 79 0.26 -0.52 -6.72
C ILE A 79 -0.39 0.48 -7.66
N ARG A 80 -0.18 0.33 -8.96
CA ARG A 80 -0.78 1.22 -9.95
C ARG A 80 -2.31 1.19 -9.90
N GLU A 81 -2.89 -0.01 -9.76
CA GLU A 81 -4.33 -0.14 -9.63
C GLU A 81 -4.86 0.55 -8.37
N ALA A 82 -4.12 0.44 -7.26
CA ALA A 82 -4.47 1.13 -6.03
C ALA A 82 -4.39 2.65 -6.19
N GLU A 83 -3.36 3.15 -6.86
CA GLU A 83 -3.22 4.58 -7.15
C GLU A 83 -4.40 5.10 -7.98
N LEU A 84 -4.82 4.35 -9.00
CA LEU A 84 -5.96 4.72 -9.81
C LEU A 84 -7.26 4.69 -9.01
N ALA A 85 -7.41 3.74 -8.11
CA ALA A 85 -8.59 3.67 -7.23
C ALA A 85 -8.66 4.87 -6.28
N VAL A 86 -7.51 5.31 -5.76
CA VAL A 86 -7.43 6.52 -4.94
C VAL A 86 -7.83 7.75 -5.76
N ASP A 87 -7.29 7.87 -6.97
CA ASP A 87 -7.62 9.00 -7.87
C ASP A 87 -9.14 9.08 -8.11
N GLU A 88 -9.79 7.94 -8.27
CA GLU A 88 -11.24 7.88 -8.45
C GLU A 88 -12.00 8.35 -7.21
N ILE A 89 -11.57 7.93 -6.02
CA ILE A 89 -12.17 8.38 -4.77
C ILE A 89 -12.01 9.88 -4.62
N GLU A 90 -10.80 10.40 -4.82
CA GLU A 90 -10.52 11.83 -4.68
C GLU A 90 -11.32 12.66 -5.67
N ARG A 91 -11.48 12.18 -6.90
CA ARG A 91 -12.30 12.85 -7.91
C ARG A 91 -13.76 12.94 -7.46
N ARG A 92 -14.30 11.85 -6.90
CA ARG A 92 -15.69 11.82 -6.42
C ARG A 92 -15.89 12.76 -5.23
N LEU A 93 -14.93 12.80 -4.31
CA LEU A 93 -15.01 13.70 -3.16
C LEU A 93 -15.01 15.17 -3.58
N LYS A 94 -14.31 15.53 -4.66
CA LYS A 94 -14.29 16.89 -5.19
C LYS A 94 -15.62 17.31 -5.82
N LEU A 95 -16.46 16.36 -6.20
CA LEU A 95 -17.78 16.64 -6.77
C LEU A 95 -18.84 16.90 -5.71
N LEU A 96 -18.54 16.59 -4.47
CA LEU A 96 -19.44 16.87 -3.35
C LEU A 96 -19.24 18.29 -2.84
#